data_dca8237974ef58928afd6f228f2bbdbd
#
_entry.id   dca8237974ef58928afd6f228f2bbdbd
#
_cell.length_a   1.000
_cell.length_b   1.000
_cell.length_c   1.000
_cell.angle_alpha   90.00
_cell.angle_beta   90.00
_cell.angle_gamma   90.00
#
_symmetry.space_group_name_H-M   'P 1'
#
loop_
_entity.id
_entity.type
_entity.pdbx_description
1 polymer ?
#
loop_
_entity_poly.entity_id
_entity_poly.type
_entity_poly.pdbx_seq_one_letter_code
_entity_poly.pdbx_strand_id
1 'polypeptide(L)'
;MTSISLRNIQKTFGKDTQVIKDVNLDIADGEFCVFLGPSGCGKSTLLRMVAGIEDVTAGELRIGNVRMNEVPAAKRQVAMVFQSYALYPHMSVYENMAFGLRQAKVDKAEIDLRVREASQILQLDPLLERMPRALSGGQRQRVAIGRAIVRSPNVFLFDEPLSNLDAALRVHMRAEISRLHKKFNHASAIYVTHDQTEAMAMADKIVLLRAGIDMSKYGSVAQIGTPMDLYHRPSNRFVAEFLGSPRMNFLAASIEGSKESGLTLRLMSGETLNVPFLDRGIKTGTTVTLGIRPEHMYPVSANTPDCRLTRPVRQVERFGEYSYVYLNGDSSDTLIAKVSGDCYANSSEAMSLGFDPQNCHVFDEEGLALPRIGAANSSR
;
A
#
# COMPACT_ATOMS: atom_id res chain seq x y z
N MET A 1 18.98 18.35 -1.32
CA MET A 1 18.66 16.95 -1.05
C MET A 1 17.60 16.90 0.03
N THR A 2 16.45 16.32 -0.26
CA THR A 2 15.27 16.40 0.61
C THR A 2 14.83 15.00 1.07
N SER A 3 15.78 14.25 1.64
CA SER A 3 15.46 13.01 2.32
C SER A 3 14.59 13.27 3.57
N ILE A 4 13.76 12.32 3.94
CA ILE A 4 12.95 12.39 5.16
C ILE A 4 13.34 11.22 6.04
N SER A 5 13.61 11.51 7.31
CA SER A 5 14.01 10.50 8.29
C SER A 5 13.12 10.58 9.51
N LEU A 6 12.54 9.45 9.87
CA LEU A 6 11.76 9.26 11.10
C LEU A 6 12.52 8.27 11.99
N ARG A 7 12.72 8.63 13.26
CA ARG A 7 13.41 7.79 14.25
C ARG A 7 12.57 7.67 15.50
N ASN A 8 12.14 6.44 15.79
CA ASN A 8 11.33 6.09 16.96
C ASN A 8 10.10 7.00 17.12
N ILE A 9 9.45 7.35 16.01
CA ILE A 9 8.30 8.27 16.03
C ILE A 9 7.15 7.62 16.75
N GLN A 10 6.58 8.38 17.70
CA GLN A 10 5.39 8.00 18.46
C GLN A 10 4.36 9.14 18.47
N LYS A 11 3.09 8.76 18.47
CA LYS A 11 1.97 9.69 18.67
C LYS A 11 0.95 9.12 19.63
N THR A 12 0.70 9.87 20.68
CA THR A 12 -0.35 9.58 21.67
C THR A 12 -1.28 10.81 21.75
N PHE A 13 -2.58 10.58 21.66
CA PHE A 13 -3.60 11.60 21.90
C PHE A 13 -4.16 11.47 23.31
N GLY A 14 -4.31 12.59 24.00
CA GLY A 14 -4.72 12.59 25.39
C GLY A 14 -3.72 11.85 26.28
N LYS A 15 -4.22 11.06 27.23
CA LYS A 15 -3.36 10.34 28.18
C LYS A 15 -2.95 8.94 27.70
N ASP A 16 -3.83 8.24 26.96
CA ASP A 16 -3.68 6.78 26.76
C ASP A 16 -3.94 6.30 25.32
N THR A 17 -4.34 7.17 24.38
CA THR A 17 -4.65 6.74 23.02
C THR A 17 -3.40 6.81 22.14
N GLN A 18 -2.60 5.74 22.15
CA GLN A 18 -1.46 5.61 21.25
C GLN A 18 -1.93 5.25 19.83
N VAL A 19 -1.59 6.07 18.85
CA VAL A 19 -1.97 5.90 17.43
C VAL A 19 -0.77 5.50 16.58
N ILE A 20 0.42 5.96 16.94
CA ILE A 20 1.68 5.61 16.27
C ILE A 20 2.67 5.12 17.32
N LYS A 21 3.30 3.97 17.05
CA LYS A 21 4.30 3.33 17.92
C LYS A 21 5.52 2.94 17.10
N ASP A 22 6.68 3.48 17.50
CA ASP A 22 8.03 3.10 17.05
C ASP A 22 8.22 3.06 15.53
N VAL A 23 7.82 4.14 14.84
CA VAL A 23 8.04 4.25 13.40
C VAL A 23 9.47 4.70 13.12
N ASN A 24 10.20 3.84 12.41
CA ASN A 24 11.52 4.09 11.88
C ASN A 24 11.47 3.97 10.36
N LEU A 25 11.83 5.05 9.63
CA LEU A 25 11.69 5.12 8.18
C LEU A 25 12.68 6.12 7.60
N ASP A 26 13.29 5.74 6.49
CA ASP A 26 14.04 6.63 5.61
C ASP A 26 13.36 6.70 4.24
N ILE A 27 13.11 7.90 3.78
CA ILE A 27 12.62 8.21 2.43
C ILE A 27 13.75 8.97 1.74
N ALA A 28 14.23 8.43 0.63
CA ALA A 28 15.31 9.03 -0.13
C ALA A 28 14.86 10.31 -0.86
N ASP A 29 15.82 11.09 -1.31
CA ASP A 29 15.55 12.28 -2.14
C ASP A 29 14.87 11.87 -3.45
N GLY A 30 13.75 12.52 -3.77
CA GLY A 30 12.95 12.21 -4.97
C GLY A 30 12.15 10.91 -4.90
N GLU A 31 12.13 10.18 -3.77
CA GLU A 31 11.41 8.91 -3.64
C GLU A 31 9.90 9.13 -3.44
N PHE A 32 9.08 8.30 -4.11
CA PHE A 32 7.63 8.23 -3.93
C PHE A 32 7.28 7.16 -2.89
N CYS A 33 7.06 7.59 -1.66
CA CYS A 33 6.74 6.70 -0.54
C CYS A 33 5.24 6.66 -0.27
N VAL A 34 4.67 5.46 -0.20
CA VAL A 34 3.24 5.25 0.07
C VAL A 34 3.02 4.68 1.48
N PHE A 35 2.22 5.38 2.29
CA PHE A 35 1.71 4.84 3.55
C PHE A 35 0.41 4.09 3.27
N LEU A 36 0.43 2.79 3.45
CA LEU A 36 -0.66 1.87 3.20
C LEU A 36 -1.11 1.21 4.50
N GLY A 37 -2.36 0.80 4.61
CA GLY A 37 -2.86 0.07 5.78
C GLY A 37 -4.35 0.27 6.01
N PRO A 38 -4.93 -0.46 6.97
CA PRO A 38 -6.36 -0.40 7.28
C PRO A 38 -6.78 0.99 7.80
N SER A 39 -8.09 1.24 7.82
CA SER A 39 -8.62 2.48 8.41
C SER A 39 -8.25 2.57 9.89
N GLY A 40 -7.89 3.78 10.34
CA GLY A 40 -7.53 4.02 11.74
C GLY A 40 -6.10 3.61 12.14
N CYS A 41 -5.24 3.11 11.23
CA CYS A 41 -3.85 2.74 11.57
C CYS A 41 -2.88 3.93 11.70
N GLY A 42 -3.36 5.18 11.57
CA GLY A 42 -2.55 6.37 11.80
C GLY A 42 -1.84 6.95 10.57
N LYS A 43 -2.15 6.51 9.33
CA LYS A 43 -1.53 7.03 8.09
C LYS A 43 -1.59 8.55 7.98
N SER A 44 -2.79 9.11 8.04
CA SER A 44 -3.01 10.58 7.98
C SER A 44 -2.39 11.30 9.17
N THR A 45 -2.36 10.67 10.35
CA THR A 45 -1.69 11.23 11.53
C THR A 45 -0.18 11.34 11.29
N LEU A 46 0.44 10.27 10.77
CA LEU A 46 1.86 10.27 10.45
C LEU A 46 2.18 11.32 9.36
N LEU A 47 1.34 11.42 8.33
CA LEU A 47 1.47 12.45 7.28
C LEU A 47 1.36 13.86 7.87
N ARG A 48 0.39 14.11 8.76
CA ARG A 48 0.19 15.42 9.41
C ARG A 48 1.32 15.79 10.36
N MET A 49 1.98 14.81 11.00
CA MET A 49 3.21 15.05 11.76
C MET A 49 4.33 15.52 10.84
N VAL A 50 4.51 14.93 9.65
CA VAL A 50 5.49 15.40 8.67
C VAL A 50 5.14 16.82 8.19
N ALA A 51 3.85 17.10 7.97
CA ALA A 51 3.37 18.44 7.58
C ALA A 51 3.55 19.49 8.68
N GLY A 52 3.69 19.10 9.95
CA GLY A 52 3.73 20.01 11.10
C GLY A 52 2.36 20.54 11.51
N ILE A 53 1.29 19.81 11.17
CA ILE A 53 -0.08 20.06 11.59
C ILE A 53 -0.37 19.34 12.91
N GLU A 54 0.30 18.19 13.11
CA GLU A 54 0.26 17.42 14.35
C GLU A 54 1.67 17.36 14.97
N ASP A 55 1.73 17.46 16.28
CA ASP A 55 2.98 17.36 17.03
C ASP A 55 3.42 15.91 17.19
N VAL A 56 4.72 15.67 17.14
CA VAL A 56 5.35 14.40 17.49
C VAL A 56 5.39 14.27 19.01
N THR A 57 4.86 13.16 19.56
CA THR A 57 4.89 12.94 21.02
C THR A 57 6.27 12.51 21.49
N ALA A 58 6.93 11.62 20.73
CA ALA A 58 8.30 11.18 20.99
C ALA A 58 9.00 10.77 19.68
N GLY A 59 10.31 10.76 19.69
CA GLY A 59 11.12 10.46 18.51
C GLY A 59 11.60 11.71 17.79
N GLU A 60 12.23 11.52 16.65
CA GLU A 60 12.83 12.58 15.86
C GLU A 60 12.39 12.51 14.40
N LEU A 61 11.88 13.63 13.87
CA LEU A 61 11.55 13.84 12.47
C LEU A 61 12.56 14.80 11.85
N ARG A 62 13.17 14.42 10.73
CA ARG A 62 14.07 15.28 9.94
C ARG A 62 13.59 15.38 8.49
N ILE A 63 13.78 16.55 7.89
CA ILE A 63 13.69 16.78 6.44
C ILE A 63 15.07 17.35 6.02
N GLY A 64 15.78 16.61 5.19
CA GLY A 64 17.19 16.84 4.97
C GLY A 64 17.98 16.77 6.29
N ASN A 65 18.83 17.73 6.53
CA ASN A 65 19.64 17.80 7.75
C ASN A 65 18.95 18.54 8.91
N VAL A 66 17.70 19.02 8.72
CA VAL A 66 17.00 19.85 9.70
C VAL A 66 16.01 19.03 10.51
N ARG A 67 16.11 19.09 11.84
CA ARG A 67 15.08 18.54 12.74
C ARG A 67 13.82 19.38 12.65
N MET A 68 12.67 18.72 12.48
CA MET A 68 11.39 19.36 12.20
C MET A 68 10.41 19.39 13.38
N ASN A 69 10.72 18.72 14.49
CA ASN A 69 9.79 18.59 15.61
C ASN A 69 9.21 19.93 16.07
N GLU A 70 10.04 20.96 16.19
CA GLU A 70 9.67 22.28 16.66
C GLU A 70 9.45 23.31 15.53
N VAL A 71 9.61 22.88 14.25
CA VAL A 71 9.46 23.78 13.10
C VAL A 71 7.98 23.90 12.72
N PRO A 72 7.39 25.09 12.71
CA PRO A 72 6.01 25.29 12.29
C PRO A 72 5.76 24.86 10.84
N ALA A 73 4.57 24.35 10.52
CA ALA A 73 4.19 23.87 9.18
C ALA A 73 4.54 24.86 8.04
N ALA A 74 4.32 26.15 8.26
CA ALA A 74 4.60 27.20 7.25
C ALA A 74 6.07 27.31 6.85
N LYS A 75 7.01 26.83 7.69
CA LYS A 75 8.46 26.90 7.46
C LYS A 75 9.07 25.57 6.98
N ARG A 76 8.30 24.48 6.87
CA ARG A 76 8.83 23.15 6.51
C ARG A 76 9.06 22.95 5.02
N GLN A 77 8.70 23.90 4.17
CA GLN A 77 8.81 23.81 2.71
C GLN A 77 8.11 22.54 2.13
N VAL A 78 7.01 22.16 2.72
CA VAL A 78 6.15 21.05 2.28
C VAL A 78 4.86 21.59 1.68
N ALA A 79 4.27 20.86 0.75
CA ALA A 79 2.93 21.14 0.23
C ALA A 79 2.01 19.95 0.44
N MET A 80 0.84 20.19 1.01
CA MET A 80 -0.13 19.15 1.32
C MET A 80 -1.39 19.28 0.47
N VAL A 81 -1.79 18.15 -0.14
CA VAL A 81 -3.07 17.96 -0.82
C VAL A 81 -3.96 17.15 0.09
N PHE A 82 -5.05 17.77 0.56
CA PHE A 82 -6.00 17.17 1.50
C PHE A 82 -7.04 16.32 0.78
N GLN A 83 -7.60 15.35 1.44
CA GLN A 83 -8.67 14.48 0.97
C GLN A 83 -9.91 15.27 0.48
N SER A 84 -10.27 16.35 1.16
CA SER A 84 -11.38 17.25 0.79
C SER A 84 -10.99 18.31 -0.26
N TYR A 85 -9.77 18.24 -0.80
CA TYR A 85 -9.13 19.25 -1.67
C TYR A 85 -8.90 20.61 -0.98
N ALA A 86 -9.71 20.99 0.01
CA ALA A 86 -9.63 22.21 0.80
C ALA A 86 -9.48 23.49 -0.06
N LEU A 87 -10.24 23.57 -1.17
CA LEU A 87 -10.25 24.75 -2.02
C LEU A 87 -11.02 25.89 -1.35
N TYR A 88 -10.56 27.12 -1.55
CA TYR A 88 -11.25 28.32 -1.10
C TYR A 88 -12.47 28.57 -2.01
N PRO A 89 -13.70 28.43 -1.52
CA PRO A 89 -14.89 28.41 -2.39
C PRO A 89 -15.23 29.77 -2.99
N HIS A 90 -14.72 30.86 -2.42
CA HIS A 90 -14.91 32.24 -2.84
C HIS A 90 -13.79 32.76 -3.75
N MET A 91 -12.83 31.93 -4.12
CA MET A 91 -11.72 32.26 -5.00
C MET A 91 -11.82 31.45 -6.30
N SER A 92 -11.45 32.05 -7.43
CA SER A 92 -11.32 31.37 -8.70
C SER A 92 -10.22 30.29 -8.66
N VAL A 93 -10.10 29.47 -9.71
CA VAL A 93 -9.01 28.50 -9.87
C VAL A 93 -7.65 29.22 -9.81
N TYR A 94 -7.50 30.30 -10.56
CA TYR A 94 -6.30 31.12 -10.55
C TYR A 94 -5.96 31.61 -9.14
N GLU A 95 -6.94 32.19 -8.45
CA GLU A 95 -6.76 32.73 -7.11
C GLU A 95 -6.42 31.67 -6.07
N ASN A 96 -7.05 30.47 -6.15
CA ASN A 96 -6.70 29.34 -5.32
C ASN A 96 -5.25 28.93 -5.48
N MET A 97 -4.73 28.88 -6.71
CA MET A 97 -3.33 28.55 -6.98
C MET A 97 -2.39 29.66 -6.54
N ALA A 98 -2.73 30.92 -6.81
CA ALA A 98 -1.91 32.10 -6.48
C ALA A 98 -1.84 32.43 -4.97
N PHE A 99 -2.82 31.98 -4.18
CA PHE A 99 -3.00 32.41 -2.79
C PHE A 99 -1.74 32.27 -1.93
N GLY A 100 -1.12 31.08 -1.94
CA GLY A 100 0.08 30.82 -1.14
C GLY A 100 1.29 31.68 -1.54
N LEU A 101 1.43 31.96 -2.83
CA LEU A 101 2.50 32.82 -3.35
C LEU A 101 2.28 34.29 -2.98
N ARG A 102 1.01 34.77 -3.02
CA ARG A 102 0.64 36.10 -2.55
C ARG A 102 0.96 36.30 -1.06
N GLN A 103 0.66 35.29 -0.23
CA GLN A 103 1.01 35.33 1.21
C GLN A 103 2.52 35.36 1.43
N ALA A 104 3.29 34.66 0.58
CA ALA A 104 4.75 34.69 0.60
C ALA A 104 5.34 35.99 0.01
N LYS A 105 4.49 36.95 -0.40
CA LYS A 105 4.90 38.25 -1.01
C LYS A 105 5.75 38.07 -2.28
N VAL A 106 5.51 37.02 -3.05
CA VAL A 106 6.15 36.83 -4.37
C VAL A 106 5.62 37.87 -5.34
N ASP A 107 6.48 38.31 -6.26
CA ASP A 107 6.13 39.31 -7.27
C ASP A 107 4.96 38.85 -8.16
N LYS A 108 4.13 39.82 -8.60
CA LYS A 108 2.91 39.54 -9.35
C LYS A 108 3.20 38.85 -10.70
N ALA A 109 4.25 39.26 -11.38
CA ALA A 109 4.65 38.66 -12.66
C ALA A 109 5.11 37.21 -12.48
N GLU A 110 5.86 36.92 -11.43
CA GLU A 110 6.32 35.60 -11.08
C GLU A 110 5.13 34.67 -10.65
N ILE A 111 4.15 35.23 -9.93
CA ILE A 111 2.91 34.48 -9.60
C ILE A 111 2.17 34.09 -10.88
N ASP A 112 1.97 35.02 -11.82
CA ASP A 112 1.26 34.74 -13.06
C ASP A 112 1.99 33.68 -13.89
N LEU A 113 3.33 33.79 -13.99
CA LEU A 113 4.15 32.78 -14.66
C LEU A 113 3.96 31.39 -14.08
N ARG A 114 4.16 31.21 -12.76
CA ARG A 114 4.06 29.92 -12.10
C ARG A 114 2.66 29.31 -12.15
N VAL A 115 1.61 30.15 -12.01
CA VAL A 115 0.22 29.69 -12.09
C VAL A 115 -0.09 29.21 -13.49
N ARG A 116 0.36 29.92 -14.56
CA ARG A 116 0.13 29.50 -15.95
C ARG A 116 0.90 28.23 -16.29
N GLU A 117 2.15 28.11 -15.88
CA GLU A 117 2.94 26.89 -16.07
C GLU A 117 2.26 25.68 -15.41
N ALA A 118 1.83 25.83 -14.16
CA ALA A 118 1.10 24.77 -13.45
C ALA A 118 -0.27 24.47 -14.11
N SER A 119 -0.96 25.49 -14.58
CA SER A 119 -2.23 25.37 -15.30
C SER A 119 -2.10 24.58 -16.60
N GLN A 120 -1.08 24.86 -17.40
CA GLN A 120 -0.78 24.12 -18.62
C GLN A 120 -0.50 22.64 -18.35
N ILE A 121 0.35 22.36 -17.34
CA ILE A 121 0.69 20.99 -16.92
C ILE A 121 -0.58 20.21 -16.54
N LEU A 122 -1.50 20.88 -15.84
CA LEU A 122 -2.72 20.29 -15.27
C LEU A 122 -3.95 20.42 -16.19
N GLN A 123 -3.79 21.01 -17.38
CA GLN A 123 -4.88 21.29 -18.34
C GLN A 123 -6.02 22.09 -17.70
N LEU A 124 -5.68 23.13 -16.97
CA LEU A 124 -6.61 24.01 -16.26
C LEU A 124 -6.81 25.37 -16.92
N ASP A 125 -6.10 25.68 -18.03
CA ASP A 125 -6.15 26.99 -18.70
C ASP A 125 -7.56 27.51 -18.97
N PRO A 126 -8.50 26.71 -19.54
CA PRO A 126 -9.86 27.19 -19.80
C PRO A 126 -10.72 27.33 -18.53
N LEU A 127 -10.16 26.96 -17.38
CA LEU A 127 -10.90 26.93 -16.10
C LEU A 127 -10.40 27.97 -15.09
N LEU A 128 -9.33 28.72 -15.40
CA LEU A 128 -8.66 29.61 -14.46
C LEU A 128 -9.60 30.62 -13.78
N GLU A 129 -10.59 31.12 -14.50
CA GLU A 129 -11.56 32.11 -13.99
C GLU A 129 -12.78 31.46 -13.30
N ARG A 130 -12.90 30.12 -13.34
CA ARG A 130 -14.05 29.43 -12.73
C ARG A 130 -13.90 29.31 -11.22
N MET A 131 -15.05 29.32 -10.53
CA MET A 131 -15.14 29.03 -9.10
C MET A 131 -15.18 27.51 -8.84
N PRO A 132 -14.72 27.03 -7.67
CA PRO A 132 -14.69 25.59 -7.34
C PRO A 132 -16.05 24.88 -7.50
N ARG A 133 -17.17 25.57 -7.26
CA ARG A 133 -18.54 25.02 -7.41
C ARG A 133 -18.89 24.65 -8.87
N ALA A 134 -18.22 25.26 -9.84
CA ALA A 134 -18.43 25.02 -11.27
C ALA A 134 -17.47 23.95 -11.85
N LEU A 135 -16.74 23.23 -11.00
CA LEU A 135 -15.75 22.23 -11.38
C LEU A 135 -16.22 20.81 -11.04
N SER A 136 -15.82 19.84 -11.88
CA SER A 136 -15.95 18.41 -11.56
C SER A 136 -15.00 18.01 -10.42
N GLY A 137 -15.19 16.79 -9.83
CA GLY A 137 -14.32 16.27 -8.78
C GLY A 137 -12.85 16.25 -9.19
N GLY A 138 -12.55 15.70 -10.38
CA GLY A 138 -11.18 15.65 -10.89
C GLY A 138 -10.60 17.03 -11.24
N GLN A 139 -11.44 17.98 -11.66
CA GLN A 139 -10.99 19.37 -11.87
C GLN A 139 -10.62 20.02 -10.54
N ARG A 140 -11.45 19.86 -9.49
CA ARG A 140 -11.11 20.36 -8.14
C ARG A 140 -9.83 19.76 -7.61
N GLN A 141 -9.62 18.47 -7.82
CA GLN A 141 -8.37 17.80 -7.42
C GLN A 141 -7.17 18.37 -8.16
N ARG A 142 -7.24 18.55 -9.48
CA ARG A 142 -6.16 19.17 -10.25
C ARG A 142 -5.83 20.57 -9.75
N VAL A 143 -6.84 21.35 -9.37
CA VAL A 143 -6.62 22.66 -8.75
C VAL A 143 -5.90 22.55 -7.40
N ALA A 144 -6.25 21.57 -6.56
CA ALA A 144 -5.57 21.32 -5.29
C ALA A 144 -4.10 20.92 -5.48
N ILE A 145 -3.83 20.08 -6.48
CA ILE A 145 -2.45 19.73 -6.89
C ILE A 145 -1.73 20.96 -7.43
N GLY A 146 -2.37 21.78 -8.27
CA GLY A 146 -1.79 23.04 -8.80
C GLY A 146 -1.38 24.01 -7.69
N ARG A 147 -2.24 24.16 -6.67
CA ARG A 147 -1.91 24.95 -5.48
C ARG A 147 -0.68 24.45 -4.72
N ALA A 148 -0.43 23.13 -4.76
CA ALA A 148 0.78 22.55 -4.19
C ALA A 148 2.02 22.81 -5.07
N ILE A 149 1.90 22.60 -6.39
CA ILE A 149 3.00 22.69 -7.36
C ILE A 149 3.56 24.11 -7.47
N VAL A 150 2.71 25.13 -7.53
CA VAL A 150 3.15 26.54 -7.71
C VAL A 150 4.12 27.02 -6.62
N ARG A 151 4.10 26.36 -5.46
CA ARG A 151 5.00 26.65 -4.34
C ARG A 151 6.39 26.03 -4.50
N SER A 152 6.60 25.16 -5.49
CA SER A 152 7.84 24.41 -5.70
C SER A 152 8.36 23.79 -4.39
N PRO A 153 7.57 22.93 -3.73
CA PRO A 153 7.94 22.38 -2.43
C PRO A 153 9.05 21.34 -2.57
N ASN A 154 9.76 21.12 -1.49
CA ASN A 154 10.75 20.05 -1.39
C ASN A 154 10.10 18.69 -1.11
N VAL A 155 8.90 18.68 -0.52
CA VAL A 155 8.13 17.45 -0.21
C VAL A 155 6.67 17.65 -0.56
N PHE A 156 6.12 16.72 -1.33
CA PHE A 156 4.68 16.61 -1.56
C PHE A 156 4.04 15.64 -0.57
N LEU A 157 2.94 16.04 0.03
CA LEU A 157 2.16 15.24 0.96
C LEU A 157 0.73 15.08 0.43
N PHE A 158 0.29 13.84 0.21
CA PHE A 158 -1.04 13.53 -0.33
C PHE A 158 -1.83 12.72 0.69
N ASP A 159 -2.92 13.28 1.23
CA ASP A 159 -3.82 12.60 2.17
C ASP A 159 -5.05 12.08 1.44
N GLU A 160 -5.03 10.81 1.01
CA GLU A 160 -6.08 10.11 0.26
C GLU A 160 -6.66 10.94 -0.92
N PRO A 161 -5.82 11.48 -1.83
CA PRO A 161 -6.28 12.47 -2.80
C PRO A 161 -7.28 11.91 -3.82
N LEU A 162 -7.34 10.58 -4.04
CA LEU A 162 -8.19 9.95 -5.05
C LEU A 162 -9.46 9.31 -4.48
N SER A 163 -9.66 9.31 -3.17
CA SER A 163 -10.77 8.60 -2.50
C SER A 163 -12.17 9.05 -2.95
N ASN A 164 -12.32 10.31 -3.35
CA ASN A 164 -13.60 10.91 -3.74
C ASN A 164 -13.87 10.89 -5.26
N LEU A 165 -13.11 10.08 -6.03
CA LEU A 165 -13.24 9.97 -7.48
C LEU A 165 -13.87 8.64 -7.90
N ASP A 166 -14.55 8.66 -9.04
CA ASP A 166 -14.98 7.44 -9.71
C ASP A 166 -13.79 6.60 -10.23
N ALA A 167 -14.02 5.33 -10.55
CA ALA A 167 -12.98 4.38 -10.90
C ALA A 167 -12.18 4.80 -12.15
N ALA A 168 -12.85 5.29 -13.21
CA ALA A 168 -12.18 5.68 -14.45
C ALA A 168 -11.29 6.91 -14.25
N LEU A 169 -11.81 7.91 -13.54
CA LEU A 169 -11.07 9.13 -13.21
C LEU A 169 -9.91 8.84 -12.28
N ARG A 170 -10.05 7.90 -11.33
CA ARG A 170 -8.98 7.46 -10.43
C ARG A 170 -7.79 6.87 -11.19
N VAL A 171 -8.05 6.00 -12.18
CA VAL A 171 -6.99 5.45 -13.06
C VAL A 171 -6.23 6.57 -13.79
N HIS A 172 -6.95 7.52 -14.37
CA HIS A 172 -6.35 8.65 -15.08
C HIS A 172 -5.50 9.52 -14.12
N MET A 173 -6.04 9.85 -12.95
CA MET A 173 -5.35 10.72 -11.98
C MET A 173 -4.13 10.07 -11.34
N ARG A 174 -4.11 8.74 -11.15
CA ARG A 174 -2.88 8.02 -10.76
C ARG A 174 -1.74 8.25 -11.74
N ALA A 175 -2.02 8.07 -13.03
CA ALA A 175 -1.02 8.30 -14.08
C ALA A 175 -0.53 9.76 -14.09
N GLU A 176 -1.44 10.73 -13.90
CA GLU A 176 -1.08 12.16 -13.82
C GLU A 176 -0.20 12.48 -12.62
N ILE A 177 -0.53 11.99 -11.42
CA ILE A 177 0.29 12.21 -10.21
C ILE A 177 1.68 11.61 -10.40
N SER A 178 1.77 10.37 -10.89
CA SER A 178 3.07 9.72 -11.18
C SER A 178 3.89 10.50 -12.21
N ARG A 179 3.26 10.99 -13.27
CA ARG A 179 3.92 11.82 -14.30
C ARG A 179 4.42 13.14 -13.72
N LEU A 180 3.60 13.79 -12.89
CA LEU A 180 3.95 15.05 -12.24
C LEU A 180 5.13 14.87 -11.28
N HIS A 181 5.11 13.82 -10.45
CA HIS A 181 6.21 13.51 -9.55
C HIS A 181 7.53 13.29 -10.32
N LYS A 182 7.51 12.51 -11.41
CA LYS A 182 8.70 12.32 -12.28
C LYS A 182 9.20 13.63 -12.90
N LYS A 183 8.31 14.58 -13.20
CA LYS A 183 8.69 15.90 -13.72
C LYS A 183 9.35 16.77 -12.64
N PHE A 184 8.90 16.62 -11.38
CA PHE A 184 9.46 17.32 -10.21
C PHE A 184 10.41 16.42 -9.41
N ASN A 185 11.32 15.73 -10.11
CA ASN A 185 12.21 14.68 -9.59
C ASN A 185 13.13 15.09 -8.42
N HIS A 186 13.10 16.36 -8.00
CA HIS A 186 13.82 16.88 -6.82
C HIS A 186 12.98 16.85 -5.54
N ALA A 187 11.67 16.61 -5.64
CA ALA A 187 10.78 16.61 -4.50
C ALA A 187 10.39 15.17 -4.12
N SER A 188 10.62 14.80 -2.88
CA SER A 188 10.11 13.54 -2.34
C SER A 188 8.59 13.62 -2.19
N ALA A 189 7.90 12.48 -2.29
CA ALA A 189 6.46 12.41 -2.09
C ALA A 189 6.11 11.41 -1.00
N ILE A 190 5.16 11.78 -0.13
CA ILE A 190 4.48 10.85 0.77
C ILE A 190 3.01 10.83 0.39
N TYR A 191 2.51 9.65 0.06
CA TYR A 191 1.15 9.42 -0.38
C TYR A 191 0.42 8.47 0.57
N VAL A 192 -0.69 8.90 1.11
CA VAL A 192 -1.54 8.08 1.98
C VAL A 192 -2.68 7.50 1.16
N THR A 193 -2.88 6.20 1.26
CA THR A 193 -4.03 5.52 0.67
C THR A 193 -4.41 4.27 1.46
N HIS A 194 -5.64 3.80 1.28
CA HIS A 194 -6.09 2.47 1.66
C HIS A 194 -6.27 1.54 0.45
N ASP A 195 -6.08 2.08 -0.77
CA ASP A 195 -6.18 1.33 -2.03
C ASP A 195 -4.83 0.69 -2.38
N GLN A 196 -4.80 -0.65 -2.38
CA GLN A 196 -3.61 -1.43 -2.71
C GLN A 196 -3.16 -1.19 -4.17
N THR A 197 -4.11 -0.96 -5.08
CA THR A 197 -3.80 -0.75 -6.51
C THR A 197 -3.05 0.57 -6.70
N GLU A 198 -3.40 1.60 -5.93
CA GLU A 198 -2.67 2.87 -5.94
C GLU A 198 -1.24 2.67 -5.43
N ALA A 199 -1.10 2.01 -4.28
CA ALA A 199 0.20 1.75 -3.68
C ALA A 199 1.11 0.93 -4.60
N MET A 200 0.59 -0.19 -5.15
CA MET A 200 1.35 -1.08 -6.05
C MET A 200 1.76 -0.41 -7.36
N ALA A 201 0.94 0.52 -7.88
CA ALA A 201 1.17 1.15 -9.18
C ALA A 201 2.07 2.40 -9.12
N MET A 202 2.14 3.08 -7.98
CA MET A 202 2.76 4.40 -7.89
C MET A 202 4.01 4.43 -7.02
N ALA A 203 4.14 3.51 -6.04
CA ALA A 203 5.19 3.59 -5.04
C ALA A 203 6.55 3.12 -5.54
N ASP A 204 7.60 3.85 -5.19
CA ASP A 204 8.96 3.32 -5.14
C ASP A 204 9.14 2.51 -3.84
N LYS A 205 8.53 2.98 -2.75
CA LYS A 205 8.54 2.37 -1.42
C LYS A 205 7.16 2.37 -0.79
N ILE A 206 6.74 1.22 -0.25
CA ILE A 206 5.52 1.08 0.56
C ILE A 206 5.90 0.91 2.03
N VAL A 207 5.21 1.64 2.89
CA VAL A 207 5.20 1.45 4.35
C VAL A 207 3.82 0.93 4.73
N LEU A 208 3.72 -0.37 4.99
CA LEU A 208 2.46 -0.98 5.43
C LEU A 208 2.33 -0.86 6.94
N LEU A 209 1.27 -0.22 7.39
CA LEU A 209 0.99 0.06 8.80
C LEU A 209 -0.05 -0.91 9.38
N ARG A 210 0.15 -1.30 10.64
CA ARG A 210 -0.79 -2.08 11.46
C ARG A 210 -1.73 -1.16 12.23
N ALA A 211 -2.86 -1.71 12.68
CA ALA A 211 -3.81 -1.04 13.55
C ALA A 211 -4.15 -1.90 14.78
N GLY A 212 -4.74 -1.27 15.81
CA GLY A 212 -5.30 -1.96 16.96
C GLY A 212 -4.28 -2.75 17.79
N ILE A 213 -4.65 -3.98 18.17
CA ILE A 213 -3.84 -4.85 19.04
C ILE A 213 -2.49 -5.19 18.42
N ASP A 214 -2.44 -5.43 17.11
CA ASP A 214 -1.20 -5.76 16.41
C ASP A 214 -0.20 -4.60 16.43
N MET A 215 -0.69 -3.36 16.29
CA MET A 215 0.13 -2.16 16.45
C MET A 215 0.69 -2.07 17.88
N SER A 216 -0.14 -2.33 18.89
CA SER A 216 0.30 -2.29 20.28
C SER A 216 1.37 -3.35 20.60
N LYS A 217 1.24 -4.55 20.00
CA LYS A 217 2.15 -5.67 20.23
C LYS A 217 3.45 -5.56 19.43
N TYR A 218 3.37 -5.22 18.15
CA TYR A 218 4.48 -5.33 17.21
C TYR A 218 4.98 -3.98 16.65
N GLY A 219 4.42 -2.85 17.10
CA GLY A 219 4.69 -1.53 16.52
C GLY A 219 3.84 -1.23 15.28
N SER A 220 3.86 0.04 14.85
CA SER A 220 3.00 0.52 13.76
C SER A 220 3.38 -0.05 12.40
N VAL A 221 4.65 -0.32 12.14
CA VAL A 221 5.14 -0.77 10.83
C VAL A 221 5.06 -2.29 10.73
N ALA A 222 4.35 -2.79 9.70
CA ALA A 222 4.30 -4.22 9.39
C ALA A 222 5.46 -4.66 8.51
N GLN A 223 5.72 -3.89 7.44
CA GLN A 223 6.83 -4.09 6.52
C GLN A 223 7.09 -2.81 5.72
N ILE A 224 8.34 -2.58 5.36
CA ILE A 224 8.80 -1.54 4.43
C ILE A 224 9.53 -2.23 3.29
N GLY A 225 9.30 -1.79 2.06
CA GLY A 225 10.01 -2.28 0.88
C GLY A 225 9.39 -1.80 -0.42
N THR A 226 9.89 -2.30 -1.54
CA THR A 226 9.26 -2.06 -2.84
C THR A 226 7.91 -2.77 -2.93
N PRO A 227 6.99 -2.34 -3.82
CA PRO A 227 5.72 -3.03 -4.03
C PRO A 227 5.89 -4.54 -4.25
N MET A 228 6.84 -4.94 -5.09
CA MET A 228 7.09 -6.34 -5.41
C MET A 228 7.69 -7.14 -4.24
N ASP A 229 8.51 -6.50 -3.39
CA ASP A 229 9.01 -7.18 -2.18
C ASP A 229 7.87 -7.49 -1.22
N LEU A 230 6.97 -6.54 -0.96
CA LEU A 230 5.83 -6.79 -0.06
C LEU A 230 4.89 -7.87 -0.61
N TYR A 231 4.68 -7.89 -1.93
CA TYR A 231 3.79 -8.84 -2.58
C TYR A 231 4.35 -10.26 -2.64
N HIS A 232 5.61 -10.41 -3.09
CA HIS A 232 6.25 -11.71 -3.29
C HIS A 232 7.02 -12.23 -2.07
N ARG A 233 7.38 -11.35 -1.14
CA ARG A 233 8.17 -11.67 0.06
C ARG A 233 7.57 -11.04 1.31
N PRO A 234 6.28 -11.33 1.61
CA PRO A 234 5.66 -10.82 2.83
C PRO A 234 6.41 -11.35 4.05
N SER A 235 6.82 -10.46 4.96
CA SER A 235 7.56 -10.83 6.17
C SER A 235 6.70 -11.52 7.22
N ASN A 236 5.38 -11.37 7.10
CA ASN A 236 4.42 -11.96 8.03
C ASN A 236 3.05 -12.13 7.37
N ARG A 237 2.19 -12.91 8.03
CA ARG A 237 0.84 -13.24 7.58
C ARG A 237 -0.02 -12.00 7.35
N PHE A 238 0.09 -10.97 8.21
CA PHE A 238 -0.67 -9.73 8.04
C PHE A 238 -0.36 -9.04 6.70
N VAL A 239 0.91 -8.95 6.31
CA VAL A 239 1.32 -8.37 5.01
C VAL A 239 0.78 -9.21 3.85
N ALA A 240 0.90 -10.53 3.95
CA ALA A 240 0.41 -11.47 2.94
C ALA A 240 -1.10 -11.40 2.74
N GLU A 241 -1.85 -11.25 3.85
CA GLU A 241 -3.30 -11.12 3.84
C GLU A 241 -3.77 -9.76 3.33
N PHE A 242 -3.05 -8.70 3.71
CA PHE A 242 -3.43 -7.34 3.33
C PHE A 242 -3.24 -7.07 1.85
N LEU A 243 -2.17 -7.60 1.23
CA LEU A 243 -1.83 -7.37 -0.18
C LEU A 243 -2.35 -8.48 -1.09
N GLY A 244 -3.13 -8.09 -2.07
CA GLY A 244 -3.75 -8.96 -3.06
C GLY A 244 -5.28 -8.85 -3.05
N SER A 245 -5.88 -8.90 -4.23
CA SER A 245 -7.33 -8.94 -4.44
C SER A 245 -7.65 -9.96 -5.53
N PRO A 246 -8.24 -11.09 -5.13
CA PRO A 246 -8.64 -11.52 -3.77
C PRO A 246 -7.45 -11.73 -2.83
N ARG A 247 -7.76 -11.86 -1.53
CA ARG A 247 -6.74 -12.15 -0.49
C ARG A 247 -6.07 -13.50 -0.71
N MET A 248 -4.87 -13.66 -0.16
CA MET A 248 -4.16 -14.95 -0.10
C MET A 248 -5.00 -16.00 0.62
N ASN A 249 -5.03 -17.22 0.09
CA ASN A 249 -5.60 -18.37 0.79
C ASN A 249 -4.66 -18.84 1.90
N PHE A 250 -5.20 -19.14 3.06
CA PHE A 250 -4.45 -19.70 4.17
C PHE A 250 -4.99 -21.08 4.55
N LEU A 251 -4.09 -22.06 4.60
CA LEU A 251 -4.39 -23.43 4.95
C LEU A 251 -3.57 -23.82 6.19
N ALA A 252 -4.25 -24.38 7.19
CA ALA A 252 -3.57 -24.90 8.35
C ALA A 252 -2.84 -26.20 7.99
N ALA A 253 -1.59 -26.31 8.42
CA ALA A 253 -0.75 -27.48 8.16
C ALA A 253 0.11 -27.80 9.39
N SER A 254 0.63 -29.02 9.46
CA SER A 254 1.67 -29.43 10.40
C SER A 254 2.96 -29.82 9.67
N ILE A 255 4.09 -29.58 10.28
CA ILE A 255 5.38 -30.03 9.74
C ILE A 255 5.52 -31.53 10.03
N GLU A 256 5.56 -32.38 9.01
CA GLU A 256 5.84 -33.82 9.13
C GLU A 256 7.34 -34.15 9.06
N GLY A 257 8.12 -33.33 8.38
CA GLY A 257 9.53 -33.53 8.22
C GLY A 257 10.27 -32.34 7.63
N SER A 258 11.56 -32.31 7.86
CA SER A 258 12.48 -31.32 7.27
C SER A 258 13.64 -32.06 6.57
N LYS A 259 13.96 -31.63 5.36
CA LYS A 259 15.09 -32.11 4.54
C LYS A 259 15.86 -30.91 4.00
N GLU A 260 17.06 -31.16 3.47
CA GLU A 260 17.82 -30.10 2.78
C GLU A 260 17.05 -29.45 1.61
N SER A 261 16.13 -30.21 0.98
CA SER A 261 15.29 -29.74 -0.13
C SER A 261 14.04 -28.98 0.32
N GLY A 262 13.70 -28.93 1.63
CA GLY A 262 12.56 -28.22 2.16
C GLY A 262 11.78 -28.95 3.24
N LEU A 263 10.60 -28.40 3.54
CA LEU A 263 9.68 -28.93 4.51
C LEU A 263 8.66 -29.84 3.85
N THR A 264 8.32 -30.94 4.52
CA THR A 264 7.13 -31.75 4.24
C THR A 264 6.01 -31.29 5.17
N LEU A 265 4.95 -30.73 4.59
CA LEU A 265 3.76 -30.25 5.31
C LEU A 265 2.60 -31.21 5.10
N ARG A 266 1.84 -31.46 6.17
CA ARG A 266 0.55 -32.16 6.10
C ARG A 266 -0.58 -31.18 6.39
N LEU A 267 -1.48 -31.02 5.42
CA LEU A 267 -2.68 -30.21 5.59
C LEU A 267 -3.67 -30.92 6.53
N MET A 268 -4.57 -30.15 7.13
CA MET A 268 -5.63 -30.72 7.99
C MET A 268 -6.58 -31.64 7.22
N SER A 269 -6.74 -31.45 5.93
CA SER A 269 -7.48 -32.31 5.01
C SER A 269 -6.76 -33.61 4.63
N GLY A 270 -5.50 -33.78 5.05
CA GLY A 270 -4.73 -35.00 4.88
C GLY A 270 -3.72 -35.02 3.73
N GLU A 271 -3.74 -34.02 2.84
CA GLU A 271 -2.74 -33.93 1.75
C GLU A 271 -1.35 -33.62 2.32
N THR A 272 -0.34 -34.26 1.73
CA THR A 272 1.07 -34.00 2.06
C THR A 272 1.74 -33.26 0.92
N LEU A 273 2.48 -32.20 1.25
CA LEU A 273 3.10 -31.26 0.30
C LEU A 273 4.57 -31.05 0.65
N ASN A 274 5.44 -31.01 -0.38
CA ASN A 274 6.81 -30.62 -0.20
C ASN A 274 7.01 -29.17 -0.66
N VAL A 275 7.51 -28.31 0.23
CA VAL A 275 7.69 -26.87 -0.02
C VAL A 275 9.13 -26.43 0.28
N PRO A 276 9.71 -25.51 -0.50
CA PRO A 276 11.13 -25.16 -0.42
C PRO A 276 11.41 -24.12 0.69
N PHE A 277 11.13 -24.47 1.94
CA PHE A 277 11.35 -23.61 3.10
C PHE A 277 12.24 -24.25 4.14
N LEU A 278 12.99 -23.41 4.88
CA LEU A 278 13.82 -23.81 6.02
C LEU A 278 12.97 -23.82 7.31
N ASP A 279 13.19 -24.80 8.16
CA ASP A 279 12.43 -24.99 9.41
C ASP A 279 12.79 -24.01 10.54
N ARG A 280 13.93 -23.32 10.45
CA ARG A 280 14.47 -22.47 11.54
C ARG A 280 14.54 -23.17 12.91
N GLY A 281 14.63 -24.48 12.93
CA GLY A 281 14.64 -25.28 14.17
C GLY A 281 13.23 -25.55 14.73
N ILE A 282 12.17 -25.30 13.94
CA ILE A 282 10.79 -25.65 14.33
C ILE A 282 10.65 -27.18 14.35
N LYS A 283 10.08 -27.72 15.44
CA LYS A 283 9.96 -29.17 15.62
C LYS A 283 8.90 -29.77 14.72
N THR A 284 9.11 -31.01 14.30
CA THR A 284 8.07 -31.84 13.68
C THR A 284 6.82 -31.89 14.55
N GLY A 285 5.64 -31.81 13.94
CA GLY A 285 4.35 -31.74 14.62
C GLY A 285 3.88 -30.31 14.92
N THR A 286 4.73 -29.28 14.77
CA THR A 286 4.32 -27.89 14.97
C THR A 286 3.36 -27.45 13.86
N THR A 287 2.32 -26.70 14.26
CA THR A 287 1.36 -26.10 13.33
C THR A 287 1.97 -24.90 12.61
N VAL A 288 1.74 -24.84 11.32
CA VAL A 288 2.13 -23.71 10.46
C VAL A 288 0.96 -23.34 9.55
N THR A 289 1.04 -22.17 8.92
CA THR A 289 0.05 -21.74 7.92
C THR A 289 0.70 -21.72 6.54
N LEU A 290 0.12 -22.50 5.60
CA LEU A 290 0.47 -22.43 4.19
C LEU A 290 -0.33 -21.33 3.51
N GLY A 291 0.33 -20.37 2.86
CA GLY A 291 -0.28 -19.29 2.10
C GLY A 291 -0.14 -19.51 0.59
N ILE A 292 -1.25 -19.42 -0.16
CA ILE A 292 -1.25 -19.55 -1.62
C ILE A 292 -2.10 -18.42 -2.21
N ARG A 293 -1.53 -17.66 -3.16
CA ARG A 293 -2.30 -16.61 -3.83
C ARG A 293 -3.31 -17.20 -4.83
N PRO A 294 -4.51 -16.61 -4.98
CA PRO A 294 -5.54 -17.10 -5.89
C PRO A 294 -5.06 -17.29 -7.35
N GLU A 295 -4.21 -16.40 -7.84
CA GLU A 295 -3.64 -16.44 -9.20
C GLU A 295 -2.55 -17.51 -9.41
N HIS A 296 -2.05 -18.11 -8.33
CA HIS A 296 -1.08 -19.20 -8.40
C HIS A 296 -1.75 -20.58 -8.36
N MET A 297 -3.09 -20.62 -8.26
CA MET A 297 -3.86 -21.85 -8.32
C MET A 297 -4.45 -22.03 -9.71
N TYR A 298 -4.27 -23.20 -10.29
CA TYR A 298 -4.74 -23.51 -11.65
C TYR A 298 -5.43 -24.89 -11.69
N PRO A 299 -6.43 -25.05 -12.59
CA PRO A 299 -7.11 -26.35 -12.76
C PRO A 299 -6.16 -27.43 -13.23
N VAL A 300 -6.26 -28.61 -12.63
CA VAL A 300 -5.47 -29.79 -13.01
C VAL A 300 -6.36 -31.02 -13.15
N SER A 301 -5.92 -32.00 -13.97
CA SER A 301 -6.58 -33.27 -14.06
C SER A 301 -6.34 -34.12 -12.81
N ALA A 302 -7.22 -35.08 -12.56
CA ALA A 302 -7.14 -35.95 -11.38
C ALA A 302 -5.85 -36.76 -11.27
N ASN A 303 -5.11 -36.94 -12.38
CA ASN A 303 -3.89 -37.74 -12.46
C ASN A 303 -2.58 -36.93 -12.37
N THR A 304 -2.65 -35.62 -12.09
CA THR A 304 -1.44 -34.79 -11.93
C THR A 304 -0.85 -35.04 -10.53
N PRO A 305 0.40 -35.52 -10.40
CA PRO A 305 1.04 -35.68 -9.10
C PRO A 305 1.49 -34.33 -8.56
N ASP A 306 1.67 -34.28 -7.25
CA ASP A 306 2.24 -33.19 -6.43
C ASP A 306 1.47 -31.86 -6.35
N CYS A 307 1.36 -31.34 -5.13
CA CYS A 307 0.77 -30.02 -4.80
C CYS A 307 -0.63 -29.79 -5.38
N ARG A 308 -1.54 -30.75 -5.13
CA ARG A 308 -2.93 -30.70 -5.58
C ARG A 308 -3.88 -30.63 -4.40
N LEU A 309 -4.91 -29.78 -4.54
CA LEU A 309 -6.06 -29.71 -3.64
C LEU A 309 -7.32 -30.03 -4.43
N THR A 310 -8.14 -30.97 -3.94
CA THR A 310 -9.43 -31.29 -4.54
C THR A 310 -10.52 -30.88 -3.58
N ARG A 311 -11.40 -29.95 -3.97
CA ARG A 311 -12.44 -29.39 -3.13
C ARG A 311 -13.74 -29.18 -3.92
N PRO A 312 -14.91 -29.30 -3.27
CA PRO A 312 -16.19 -28.94 -3.87
C PRO A 312 -16.24 -27.45 -4.22
N VAL A 313 -16.70 -27.13 -5.42
CA VAL A 313 -16.96 -25.76 -5.86
C VAL A 313 -18.23 -25.25 -5.19
N ARG A 314 -18.12 -24.13 -4.48
CA ARG A 314 -19.23 -23.45 -3.79
C ARG A 314 -19.93 -22.44 -4.71
N GLN A 315 -19.13 -21.62 -5.40
CA GLN A 315 -19.61 -20.51 -6.24
C GLN A 315 -18.58 -20.18 -7.32
N VAL A 316 -19.05 -19.63 -8.44
CA VAL A 316 -18.19 -19.11 -9.49
C VAL A 316 -18.67 -17.70 -9.87
N GLU A 317 -17.76 -16.75 -9.87
CA GLU A 317 -17.98 -15.38 -10.37
C GLU A 317 -17.22 -15.19 -11.68
N ARG A 318 -17.94 -14.86 -12.76
CA ARG A 318 -17.37 -14.71 -14.11
C ARG A 318 -17.26 -13.27 -14.49
N PHE A 319 -16.02 -12.82 -14.83
CA PHE A 319 -15.70 -11.45 -15.25
C PHE A 319 -15.33 -11.34 -16.73
N GLY A 320 -15.46 -12.44 -17.48
CA GLY A 320 -15.12 -12.49 -18.90
C GLY A 320 -13.65 -12.86 -19.12
N GLU A 321 -12.73 -12.01 -18.81
CA GLU A 321 -11.26 -12.27 -18.90
C GLU A 321 -10.80 -13.37 -17.93
N TYR A 322 -11.36 -13.38 -16.74
CA TYR A 322 -11.07 -14.38 -15.69
C TYR A 322 -12.33 -14.73 -14.91
N SER A 323 -12.23 -15.78 -14.11
CA SER A 323 -13.26 -16.16 -13.16
C SER A 323 -12.65 -16.38 -11.77
N TYR A 324 -13.40 -16.04 -10.72
CA TYR A 324 -13.08 -16.48 -9.36
C TYR A 324 -13.90 -17.73 -9.06
N VAL A 325 -13.21 -18.80 -8.69
CA VAL A 325 -13.82 -20.05 -8.22
C VAL A 325 -13.64 -20.10 -6.72
N TYR A 326 -14.75 -20.12 -6.01
CA TYR A 326 -14.81 -20.26 -4.56
C TYR A 326 -15.04 -21.72 -4.21
N LEU A 327 -14.12 -22.31 -3.45
CA LEU A 327 -14.17 -23.71 -3.04
C LEU A 327 -14.29 -23.82 -1.51
N ASN A 328 -14.82 -24.93 -1.03
CA ASN A 328 -14.84 -25.20 0.40
C ASN A 328 -13.41 -25.40 0.92
N GLY A 329 -13.05 -24.70 1.99
CA GLY A 329 -11.79 -24.91 2.70
C GLY A 329 -11.88 -26.07 3.70
N ASP A 330 -10.81 -26.27 4.47
CA ASP A 330 -10.73 -27.38 5.45
C ASP A 330 -11.58 -27.14 6.71
N SER A 331 -12.06 -25.91 6.92
CA SER A 331 -12.98 -25.51 7.99
C SER A 331 -14.09 -24.64 7.40
N SER A 332 -14.49 -23.58 8.07
CA SER A 332 -15.43 -22.58 7.54
C SER A 332 -14.83 -21.67 6.48
N ASP A 333 -13.54 -21.76 6.23
CA ASP A 333 -12.81 -20.91 5.30
C ASP A 333 -13.14 -21.24 3.84
N THR A 334 -13.03 -20.26 2.99
CA THR A 334 -13.26 -20.40 1.55
C THR A 334 -11.92 -20.26 0.84
N LEU A 335 -11.58 -21.24 0.00
CA LEU A 335 -10.46 -21.13 -0.93
C LEU A 335 -10.91 -20.40 -2.19
N ILE A 336 -10.08 -19.52 -2.71
CA ILE A 336 -10.36 -18.76 -3.92
C ILE A 336 -9.27 -19.05 -4.95
N ALA A 337 -9.67 -19.46 -6.15
CA ALA A 337 -8.77 -19.56 -7.30
C ALA A 337 -9.16 -18.53 -8.35
N LYS A 338 -8.16 -17.84 -8.91
CA LYS A 338 -8.33 -16.97 -10.08
C LYS A 338 -7.93 -17.77 -11.31
N VAL A 339 -8.92 -18.12 -12.13
CA VAL A 339 -8.73 -18.96 -13.32
C VAL A 339 -9.11 -18.20 -14.60
N SER A 340 -8.75 -18.73 -15.78
CA SER A 340 -9.18 -18.18 -17.07
C SER A 340 -10.71 -18.05 -17.15
N GLY A 341 -11.20 -17.03 -17.84
CA GLY A 341 -12.64 -16.83 -18.08
C GLY A 341 -13.30 -18.02 -18.78
N ASP A 342 -12.56 -18.78 -19.58
CA ASP A 342 -13.01 -19.97 -20.30
C ASP A 342 -13.06 -21.24 -19.43
N CYS A 343 -12.66 -21.14 -18.17
CA CYS A 343 -12.67 -22.27 -17.25
C CYS A 343 -14.12 -22.64 -16.87
N TYR A 344 -14.54 -23.87 -17.23
CA TYR A 344 -15.82 -24.41 -16.84
C TYR A 344 -15.72 -25.04 -15.44
N ALA A 345 -16.36 -24.42 -14.48
CA ALA A 345 -16.55 -24.94 -13.15
C ALA A 345 -18.04 -24.81 -12.80
N ASN A 346 -18.64 -25.90 -12.31
CA ASN A 346 -20.03 -25.92 -11.88
C ASN A 346 -20.11 -26.00 -10.36
N SER A 347 -21.07 -25.30 -9.77
CA SER A 347 -21.32 -25.40 -8.34
C SER A 347 -21.66 -26.84 -7.95
N SER A 348 -21.16 -27.28 -6.80
CA SER A 348 -21.29 -28.62 -6.26
C SER A 348 -20.44 -29.72 -6.91
N GLU A 349 -19.76 -29.48 -8.01
CA GLU A 349 -18.77 -30.41 -8.55
C GLU A 349 -17.42 -30.26 -7.82
N ALA A 350 -16.66 -31.36 -7.72
CA ALA A 350 -15.31 -31.30 -7.18
C ALA A 350 -14.34 -30.78 -8.23
N MET A 351 -13.54 -29.80 -7.86
CA MET A 351 -12.48 -29.26 -8.72
C MET A 351 -11.11 -29.53 -8.10
N SER A 352 -10.21 -30.03 -8.94
CA SER A 352 -8.79 -30.20 -8.58
C SER A 352 -8.00 -28.99 -9.02
N LEU A 353 -7.29 -28.39 -8.07
CA LEU A 353 -6.41 -27.25 -8.30
C LEU A 353 -4.97 -27.64 -7.97
N GLY A 354 -4.06 -27.35 -8.89
CA GLY A 354 -2.63 -27.43 -8.69
C GLY A 354 -2.03 -26.07 -8.36
N PHE A 355 -0.84 -26.07 -7.78
CA PHE A 355 -0.04 -24.88 -7.56
C PHE A 355 1.45 -25.24 -7.52
N ASP A 356 2.30 -24.28 -7.87
CA ASP A 356 3.74 -24.46 -7.76
C ASP A 356 4.21 -24.17 -6.32
N PRO A 357 4.90 -25.11 -5.64
CA PRO A 357 5.46 -24.90 -4.32
C PRO A 357 6.40 -23.69 -4.22
N GLN A 358 7.00 -23.30 -5.32
CA GLN A 358 7.83 -22.09 -5.39
C GLN A 358 7.03 -20.80 -5.21
N ASN A 359 5.73 -20.82 -5.41
CA ASN A 359 4.85 -19.65 -5.27
C ASN A 359 4.06 -19.63 -3.95
N CYS A 360 4.30 -20.60 -3.06
CA CYS A 360 3.70 -20.65 -1.74
C CYS A 360 4.43 -19.78 -0.73
N HIS A 361 3.80 -19.57 0.41
CA HIS A 361 4.37 -18.97 1.60
C HIS A 361 4.09 -19.87 2.81
N VAL A 362 4.98 -19.91 3.77
CA VAL A 362 4.77 -20.64 5.03
C VAL A 362 4.99 -19.67 6.18
N PHE A 363 4.04 -19.65 7.11
CA PHE A 363 4.09 -18.80 8.30
C PHE A 363 4.05 -19.68 9.55
N ASP A 364 4.85 -19.32 10.54
CA ASP A 364 4.84 -19.97 11.85
C ASP A 364 3.59 -19.62 12.68
N GLU A 365 3.51 -20.12 13.92
CA GLU A 365 2.39 -19.87 14.84
C GLU A 365 2.26 -18.38 15.21
N GLU A 366 3.35 -17.62 15.17
CA GLU A 366 3.35 -16.17 15.41
C GLU A 366 2.97 -15.37 14.15
N GLY A 367 2.79 -16.05 13.02
CA GLY A 367 2.50 -15.45 11.72
C GLY A 367 3.73 -14.86 11.03
N LEU A 368 4.95 -15.18 11.44
CA LEU A 368 6.18 -14.79 10.76
C LEU A 368 6.47 -15.72 9.59
N ALA A 369 6.92 -15.15 8.47
CA ALA A 369 7.25 -15.93 7.29
C ALA A 369 8.51 -16.77 7.50
N LEU A 370 8.45 -18.05 7.12
CA LEU A 370 9.63 -18.90 7.06
C LEU A 370 10.52 -18.54 5.86
N PRO A 371 11.85 -18.64 5.99
CA PRO A 371 12.77 -18.35 4.91
C PRO A 371 12.69 -19.43 3.83
N ARG A 372 12.69 -19.00 2.58
CA ARG A 372 12.74 -19.89 1.42
C ARG A 372 14.17 -20.35 1.16
N ILE A 373 14.34 -21.61 0.74
CA ILE A 373 15.62 -22.15 0.29
C ILE A 373 16.03 -21.42 -1.01
N GLY A 374 17.28 -20.98 -1.09
CA GLY A 374 17.82 -20.28 -2.26
C GLY A 374 17.44 -18.80 -2.37
N ALA A 375 16.64 -18.26 -1.46
CA ALA A 375 16.51 -16.80 -1.31
C ALA A 375 17.82 -16.27 -0.70
N ALA A 376 18.79 -15.93 -1.55
CA ALA A 376 20.00 -15.24 -1.13
C ALA A 376 19.59 -14.00 -0.29
N ASN A 377 20.26 -13.81 0.86
CA ASN A 377 20.14 -12.66 1.72
C ASN A 377 20.23 -11.35 0.92
N SER A 378 19.12 -10.83 0.44
CA SER A 378 19.01 -9.46 -0.10
C SER A 378 18.56 -8.50 1.00
N SER A 379 19.13 -8.66 2.20
CA SER A 379 19.07 -7.68 3.27
C SER A 379 20.43 -6.99 3.36
N ARG A 380 20.57 -5.91 2.61
CA ARG A 380 21.51 -4.82 2.91
C ARG A 380 20.84 -3.48 2.60
#